data_e68d6d4125876bf6d4668aa3cbf06064
#
_entry.id   e68d6d4125876bf6d4668aa3cbf06064
#
_cell.length_a   1.000
_cell.length_b   1.000
_cell.length_c   1.000
_cell.angle_alpha   90.00
_cell.angle_beta   90.00
_cell.angle_gamma   90.00
#
_symmetry.space_group_name_H-M   'P 1'
#
loop_
_entity.id
_entity.type
_entity.pdbx_description
1 polymer ?
#
loop_
_entity_poly.entity_id
_entity_poly.type
_entity_poly.pdbx_seq_one_letter_code
_entity_poly.pdbx_strand_id
1 'polypeptide(L)'
;AIVQAGRDRVALSVDELRSVDDVVVESLGERRPRVRGFAGATILADGENALILHGGDLVSAALRQSEGGEVAPMPEATDLSAEGPTLLVVDDSLTTLALEKTILEAAGYRVLAASDAERGLRLLEDARVDLVVSDVEMPRMSGLELTRALRARPRTRALPVVLLTALSREEDRRKGLDAGADAYLVKNAFDQTELLEVVASLLSDPLD
;
A
#
# COMPACT_ATOMS: atom_id res chain seq x y z
N ALA A 1 3.69 8.18 -24.47
CA ALA A 1 2.31 8.69 -24.51
C ALA A 1 2.28 10.20 -24.29
N ILE A 2 1.26 10.89 -24.82
CA ILE A 2 1.05 12.33 -24.57
C ILE A 2 -0.24 12.48 -23.77
N VAL A 3 -0.15 13.14 -22.63
CA VAL A 3 -1.30 13.47 -21.79
C VAL A 3 -1.57 14.97 -21.87
N GLN A 4 -2.83 15.34 -22.07
CA GLN A 4 -3.27 16.73 -22.17
C GLN A 4 -4.29 17.03 -21.06
N ALA A 5 -4.11 18.14 -20.35
CA ALA A 5 -5.07 18.67 -19.41
C ALA A 5 -5.24 20.19 -19.66
N GLY A 6 -6.42 20.57 -20.14
CA GLY A 6 -6.69 21.94 -20.55
C GLY A 6 -5.81 22.35 -21.75
N ARG A 7 -4.94 23.35 -21.55
CA ARG A 7 -4.01 23.85 -22.58
C ARG A 7 -2.61 23.20 -22.49
N ASP A 8 -2.34 22.49 -21.42
CA ASP A 8 -1.03 21.96 -21.12
C ASP A 8 -0.91 20.50 -21.59
N ARG A 9 0.28 20.14 -22.05
CA ARG A 9 0.60 18.81 -22.57
C ARG A 9 1.91 18.34 -21.97
N VAL A 10 1.94 17.06 -21.62
CA VAL A 10 3.13 16.38 -21.07
C VAL A 10 3.35 15.08 -21.81
N ALA A 11 4.60 14.81 -22.17
CA ALA A 11 5.02 13.52 -22.70
C ALA A 11 5.35 12.58 -21.54
N LEU A 12 4.73 11.40 -21.52
CA LEU A 12 5.04 10.31 -20.59
C LEU A 12 5.85 9.25 -21.32
N SER A 13 7.00 8.87 -20.75
CA SER A 13 7.69 7.65 -21.15
C SER A 13 6.93 6.47 -20.56
N VAL A 14 6.65 5.47 -21.40
CA VAL A 14 5.96 4.24 -21.02
C VAL A 14 6.71 3.07 -21.64
N ASP A 15 6.74 1.93 -20.95
CA ASP A 15 7.44 0.74 -21.42
C ASP A 15 6.71 0.09 -22.59
N GLU A 16 5.37 0.07 -22.53
CA GLU A 16 4.53 -0.57 -23.54
C GLU A 16 3.18 0.14 -23.66
N LEU A 17 2.63 0.19 -24.89
CA LEU A 17 1.24 0.52 -25.16
C LEU A 17 0.52 -0.77 -25.56
N ARG A 18 -0.36 -1.28 -24.69
CA ARG A 18 -1.03 -2.59 -24.89
C ARG A 18 -2.30 -2.46 -25.72
N SER A 19 -3.30 -1.76 -25.21
CA SER A 19 -4.63 -1.66 -25.84
C SER A 19 -5.34 -0.38 -25.44
N VAL A 20 -6.43 -0.08 -26.15
CA VAL A 20 -7.39 0.95 -25.76
C VAL A 20 -8.71 0.25 -25.54
N ASP A 21 -9.14 0.19 -24.28
CA ASP A 21 -10.35 -0.52 -23.87
C ASP A 21 -11.31 0.43 -23.17
N ASP A 22 -12.60 0.19 -23.36
CA ASP A 22 -13.65 0.84 -22.56
C ASP A 22 -13.72 0.16 -21.20
N VAL A 23 -13.39 0.89 -20.15
CA VAL A 23 -13.35 0.36 -18.79
C VAL A 23 -14.35 1.06 -17.88
N VAL A 24 -14.95 0.32 -16.97
CA VAL A 24 -15.74 0.91 -15.89
C VAL A 24 -14.80 1.33 -14.78
N VAL A 25 -14.72 2.64 -14.57
CA VAL A 25 -13.91 3.21 -13.50
C VAL A 25 -14.68 3.12 -12.20
N GLU A 26 -14.25 2.25 -11.30
CA GLU A 26 -14.72 2.30 -9.92
C GLU A 26 -14.03 3.46 -9.21
N SER A 27 -14.81 4.50 -8.89
CA SER A 27 -14.28 5.63 -8.11
C SER A 27 -13.91 5.13 -6.72
N LEU A 28 -12.75 5.53 -6.23
CA LEU A 28 -12.26 5.21 -4.88
C LEU A 28 -13.12 5.85 -3.75
N GLY A 29 -14.37 6.26 -4.06
CA GLY A 29 -15.39 6.76 -3.16
C GLY A 29 -15.55 8.29 -3.17
N GLU A 30 -16.81 8.77 -3.24
CA GLU A 30 -17.17 10.20 -3.36
C GLU A 30 -16.85 11.04 -2.10
N ARG A 31 -16.43 10.43 -0.98
CA ARG A 31 -16.16 11.09 0.30
C ARG A 31 -14.68 11.08 0.71
N ARG A 32 -13.75 10.74 -0.19
CA ARG A 32 -12.34 10.57 0.16
C ARG A 32 -11.47 11.66 -0.45
N PRO A 33 -10.41 12.13 0.27
CA PRO A 33 -9.40 12.97 -0.33
C PRO A 33 -8.81 12.22 -1.54
N ARG A 34 -8.79 12.87 -2.70
CA ARG A 34 -8.22 12.30 -3.93
C ARG A 34 -6.76 11.95 -3.70
N VAL A 35 -6.40 10.69 -3.91
CA VAL A 35 -4.99 10.32 -4.04
C VAL A 35 -4.45 11.05 -5.26
N ARG A 36 -3.49 11.95 -5.06
CA ARG A 36 -2.90 12.71 -6.16
C ARG A 36 -2.32 11.75 -7.19
N GLY A 37 -2.65 11.98 -8.45
CA GLY A 37 -2.16 11.19 -9.58
C GLY A 37 -3.08 10.04 -9.99
N PHE A 38 -4.07 9.63 -9.20
CA PHE A 38 -4.97 8.52 -9.52
C PHE A 38 -6.43 8.97 -9.65
N ALA A 39 -7.12 8.44 -10.66
CA ALA A 39 -8.55 8.67 -10.89
C ALA A 39 -9.42 7.52 -10.35
N GLY A 40 -8.88 6.32 -10.25
CA GLY A 40 -9.60 5.12 -9.83
C GLY A 40 -8.83 3.84 -10.11
N ALA A 41 -9.53 2.72 -9.98
CA ALA A 41 -9.07 1.40 -10.39
C ALA A 41 -10.11 0.73 -11.30
N THR A 42 -9.68 -0.22 -12.09
CA THR A 42 -10.55 -1.05 -12.93
C THR A 42 -10.00 -2.46 -13.04
N ILE A 43 -10.84 -3.39 -13.46
CA ILE A 43 -10.45 -4.75 -13.83
C ILE A 43 -10.43 -4.80 -15.35
N LEU A 44 -9.30 -5.16 -15.94
CA LEU A 44 -9.16 -5.35 -17.38
C LEU A 44 -9.86 -6.62 -17.85
N ALA A 45 -10.06 -6.75 -19.16
CA ALA A 45 -10.76 -7.90 -19.76
C ALA A 45 -10.06 -9.26 -19.51
N ASP A 46 -8.76 -9.25 -19.24
CA ASP A 46 -7.95 -10.41 -18.87
C ASP A 46 -8.00 -10.75 -17.35
N GLY A 47 -8.74 -9.95 -16.56
CA GLY A 47 -8.85 -10.08 -15.11
C GLY A 47 -7.73 -9.41 -14.33
N GLU A 48 -6.79 -8.74 -14.99
CA GLU A 48 -5.77 -7.94 -14.30
C GLU A 48 -6.34 -6.63 -13.77
N ASN A 49 -5.88 -6.23 -12.58
CA ASN A 49 -6.26 -4.94 -12.00
C ASN A 49 -5.38 -3.84 -12.59
N ALA A 50 -6.00 -2.74 -13.02
CA ALA A 50 -5.31 -1.57 -13.53
C ALA A 50 -5.67 -0.33 -12.71
N LEU A 51 -4.67 0.49 -12.41
CA LEU A 51 -4.87 1.80 -11.82
C LEU A 51 -5.07 2.84 -12.91
N ILE A 52 -6.08 3.67 -12.76
CA ILE A 52 -6.38 4.76 -13.70
C ILE A 52 -5.73 6.03 -13.18
N LEU A 53 -4.82 6.56 -13.96
CA LEU A 53 -4.11 7.79 -13.62
C LEU A 53 -4.98 9.02 -13.91
N HIS A 54 -4.91 10.05 -13.06
CA HIS A 54 -5.58 11.32 -13.29
C HIS A 54 -4.68 12.26 -14.12
N GLY A 55 -5.00 12.40 -15.41
CA GLY A 55 -4.19 13.17 -16.35
C GLY A 55 -3.89 14.60 -15.92
N GLY A 56 -4.85 15.28 -15.27
CA GLY A 56 -4.67 16.65 -14.75
C GLY A 56 -3.60 16.73 -13.65
N ASP A 57 -3.54 15.74 -12.77
CA ASP A 57 -2.55 15.69 -11.70
C ASP A 57 -1.15 15.39 -12.24
N LEU A 58 -1.06 14.53 -13.27
CA LEU A 58 0.20 14.21 -13.95
C LEU A 58 0.77 15.46 -14.65
N VAL A 59 -0.07 16.19 -15.39
CA VAL A 59 0.32 17.44 -16.04
C VAL A 59 0.76 18.48 -15.02
N SER A 60 -0.02 18.65 -13.94
CA SER A 60 0.31 19.58 -12.87
C SER A 60 1.62 19.23 -12.12
N ALA A 61 1.90 17.93 -11.95
CA ALA A 61 3.15 17.47 -11.34
C ALA A 61 4.35 17.77 -12.25
N ALA A 62 4.23 17.48 -13.55
CA ALA A 62 5.30 17.72 -14.51
C ALA A 62 5.60 19.22 -14.69
N LEU A 63 4.57 20.09 -14.70
CA LEU A 63 4.78 21.54 -14.80
C LEU A 63 5.51 22.10 -13.57
N ARG A 64 5.21 21.62 -12.36
CA ARG A 64 5.94 22.02 -11.15
C ARG A 64 7.42 21.62 -11.20
N GLN A 65 7.75 20.49 -11.83
CA GLN A 65 9.15 20.08 -12.04
C GLN A 65 9.87 20.96 -13.06
N SER A 66 9.14 21.48 -14.07
CA SER A 66 9.72 22.31 -15.13
C SER A 66 10.08 23.73 -14.67
N GLU A 67 9.48 24.26 -13.61
CA GLU A 67 9.78 25.60 -13.08
C GLU A 67 11.09 25.66 -12.27
N GLY A 68 11.70 24.51 -11.95
CA GLY A 68 12.93 24.39 -11.17
C GLY A 68 14.17 23.96 -11.97
N GLY A 69 14.29 24.34 -13.25
CA GLY A 69 15.43 24.21 -14.16
C GLY A 69 16.51 23.20 -13.76
N GLU A 70 16.42 22.06 -14.25
CA GLU A 70 17.35 20.99 -14.60
C GLU A 70 16.48 19.74 -14.77
N VAL A 71 16.52 19.13 -15.95
CA VAL A 71 15.95 17.80 -16.14
C VAL A 71 16.78 16.91 -15.21
N ALA A 72 16.29 16.73 -13.98
CA ALA A 72 16.79 15.64 -13.18
C ALA A 72 16.62 14.40 -14.03
N PRO A 73 17.67 13.59 -14.27
CA PRO A 73 17.49 12.32 -14.93
C PRO A 73 16.33 11.64 -14.22
N MET A 74 15.34 11.15 -15.02
CA MET A 74 14.34 10.24 -14.47
C MET A 74 15.13 9.28 -13.58
N PRO A 75 14.70 9.04 -12.35
CA PRO A 75 15.29 7.94 -11.62
C PRO A 75 15.15 6.73 -12.53
N GLU A 76 16.25 6.29 -13.13
CA GLU A 76 16.41 4.93 -13.60
C GLU A 76 15.84 4.08 -12.50
N ALA A 77 14.94 3.13 -12.85
CA ALA A 77 14.20 2.29 -11.93
C ALA A 77 14.85 2.34 -10.54
N THR A 78 14.36 3.21 -9.72
CA THR A 78 15.13 3.73 -8.56
C THR A 78 15.62 2.51 -7.86
N ASP A 79 16.93 2.34 -7.89
CA ASP A 79 17.61 1.49 -6.92
C ASP A 79 16.92 1.78 -5.59
N LEU A 80 16.04 0.85 -5.17
CA LEU A 80 15.24 0.95 -3.96
C LEU A 80 16.14 0.74 -2.73
N SER A 81 17.33 1.32 -2.77
CA SER A 81 18.14 1.70 -1.63
C SER A 81 17.62 3.01 -1.01
N ALA A 82 16.33 3.32 -1.19
CA ALA A 82 15.70 4.32 -0.38
C ALA A 82 15.76 3.83 1.07
N GLU A 83 16.48 4.59 1.88
CA GLU A 83 16.67 4.41 3.32
C GLU A 83 15.34 4.57 4.11
N GLY A 84 14.22 4.16 3.53
CA GLY A 84 12.90 4.18 4.16
C GLY A 84 12.61 2.90 4.93
N PRO A 85 11.75 2.97 5.96
CA PRO A 85 11.31 1.80 6.70
C PRO A 85 10.74 0.73 5.78
N THR A 86 11.08 -0.54 6.06
CA THR A 86 10.58 -1.68 5.30
C THR A 86 9.35 -2.26 5.98
N LEU A 87 8.23 -2.32 5.26
CA LEU A 87 6.96 -2.87 5.73
C LEU A 87 6.74 -4.26 5.13
N LEU A 88 6.17 -5.16 5.92
CA LEU A 88 5.65 -6.42 5.42
C LEU A 88 4.12 -6.33 5.35
N VAL A 89 3.55 -6.52 4.17
CA VAL A 89 2.10 -6.59 3.96
C VAL A 89 1.70 -8.03 3.69
N VAL A 90 0.69 -8.53 4.42
CA VAL A 90 0.21 -9.92 4.33
C VAL A 90 -1.30 -9.92 4.12
N ASP A 91 -1.74 -10.36 2.94
CA ASP A 91 -3.17 -10.44 2.57
C ASP A 91 -3.36 -11.55 1.54
N ASP A 92 -4.36 -12.42 1.69
CA ASP A 92 -4.63 -13.51 0.76
C ASP A 92 -5.35 -13.06 -0.52
N SER A 93 -5.98 -11.90 -0.49
CA SER A 93 -6.52 -11.21 -1.66
C SER A 93 -5.39 -10.49 -2.41
N LEU A 94 -4.99 -11.03 -3.55
CA LEU A 94 -3.93 -10.41 -4.38
C LEU A 94 -4.26 -8.99 -4.80
N THR A 95 -5.54 -8.67 -4.99
CA THR A 95 -6.02 -7.32 -5.31
C THR A 95 -5.81 -6.36 -4.15
N THR A 96 -6.21 -6.76 -2.95
CA THR A 96 -6.03 -5.95 -1.72
C THR A 96 -4.55 -5.77 -1.43
N LEU A 97 -3.78 -6.85 -1.52
CA LEU A 97 -2.33 -6.84 -1.32
C LEU A 97 -1.62 -5.86 -2.28
N ALA A 98 -2.01 -5.87 -3.57
CA ALA A 98 -1.45 -4.94 -4.55
C ALA A 98 -1.84 -3.49 -4.25
N LEU A 99 -3.07 -3.24 -3.83
CA LEU A 99 -3.56 -1.90 -3.45
C LEU A 99 -2.81 -1.38 -2.22
N GLU A 100 -2.74 -2.16 -1.14
CA GLU A 100 -2.04 -1.80 0.10
C GLU A 100 -0.56 -1.51 -0.17
N LYS A 101 0.10 -2.39 -0.96
CA LYS A 101 1.47 -2.19 -1.40
C LYS A 101 1.63 -0.86 -2.13
N THR A 102 0.77 -0.57 -3.12
CA THR A 102 0.86 0.66 -3.92
C THR A 102 0.69 1.91 -3.05
N ILE A 103 -0.24 1.90 -2.09
CA ILE A 103 -0.48 3.01 -1.17
C ILE A 103 0.76 3.28 -0.31
N LEU A 104 1.33 2.24 0.26
CA LEU A 104 2.48 2.35 1.16
C LEU A 104 3.76 2.74 0.40
N GLU A 105 3.98 2.19 -0.80
CA GLU A 105 5.10 2.58 -1.67
C GLU A 105 4.99 4.04 -2.14
N ALA A 106 3.78 4.50 -2.47
CA ALA A 106 3.53 5.90 -2.81
C ALA A 106 3.80 6.87 -1.65
N ALA A 107 3.70 6.39 -0.41
CA ALA A 107 4.05 7.13 0.81
C ALA A 107 5.56 7.08 1.13
N GLY A 108 6.38 6.37 0.33
CA GLY A 108 7.84 6.31 0.47
C GLY A 108 8.35 5.14 1.31
N TYR A 109 7.49 4.18 1.65
CA TYR A 109 7.89 2.95 2.35
C TYR A 109 8.39 1.89 1.37
N ARG A 110 9.31 1.05 1.81
CA ARG A 110 9.68 -0.17 1.11
C ARG A 110 8.73 -1.28 1.50
N VAL A 111 8.10 -1.98 0.54
CA VAL A 111 7.06 -2.96 0.84
C VAL A 111 7.44 -4.36 0.37
N LEU A 112 7.49 -5.30 1.31
CA LEU A 112 7.51 -6.73 1.06
C LEU A 112 6.07 -7.26 1.11
N ALA A 113 5.66 -8.06 0.13
CA ALA A 113 4.30 -8.56 0.03
C ALA A 113 4.27 -10.09 0.16
N ALA A 114 3.33 -10.59 0.96
CA ALA A 114 3.09 -12.00 1.15
C ALA A 114 1.60 -12.32 0.99
N SER A 115 1.27 -13.34 0.23
CA SER A 115 -0.10 -13.80 -0.01
C SER A 115 -0.65 -14.73 1.07
N ASP A 116 0.12 -15.01 2.10
CA ASP A 116 -0.28 -15.80 3.27
C ASP A 116 0.70 -15.58 4.44
N ALA A 117 0.23 -15.92 5.65
CA ALA A 117 0.99 -15.74 6.87
C ALA A 117 2.30 -16.55 6.92
N GLU A 118 2.30 -17.77 6.35
CA GLU A 118 3.51 -18.61 6.34
C GLU A 118 4.60 -18.00 5.46
N ARG A 119 4.21 -17.42 4.30
CA ARG A 119 5.12 -16.69 3.44
C ARG A 119 5.63 -15.43 4.14
N GLY A 120 4.75 -14.71 4.86
CA GLY A 120 5.13 -13.56 5.69
C GLY A 120 6.19 -13.93 6.72
N LEU A 121 6.00 -15.02 7.45
CA LEU A 121 6.98 -15.50 8.43
C LEU A 121 8.34 -15.84 7.81
N ARG A 122 8.37 -16.44 6.60
CA ARG A 122 9.63 -16.71 5.89
C ARG A 122 10.35 -15.42 5.50
N LEU A 123 9.62 -14.43 4.99
CA LEU A 123 10.23 -13.13 4.63
C LEU A 123 10.87 -12.44 5.84
N LEU A 124 10.28 -12.57 7.03
CA LEU A 124 10.84 -12.03 8.29
C LEU A 124 12.12 -12.75 8.75
N GLU A 125 12.39 -13.97 8.26
CA GLU A 125 13.65 -14.66 8.53
C GLU A 125 14.79 -14.11 7.67
N ASP A 126 14.48 -13.72 6.43
CA ASP A 126 15.44 -13.33 5.40
C ASP A 126 15.66 -11.81 5.32
N ALA A 127 14.68 -11.00 5.73
CA ALA A 127 14.72 -9.56 5.61
C ALA A 127 14.49 -8.85 6.95
N ARG A 128 15.08 -7.65 7.08
CA ARG A 128 14.73 -6.74 8.16
C ARG A 128 13.43 -6.03 7.79
N VAL A 129 12.46 -6.10 8.68
CA VAL A 129 11.16 -5.44 8.57
C VAL A 129 10.96 -4.57 9.80
N ASP A 130 10.41 -3.40 9.60
CA ASP A 130 10.21 -2.39 10.66
C ASP A 130 8.75 -2.34 11.14
N LEU A 131 7.78 -2.83 10.34
CA LEU A 131 6.37 -2.95 10.71
C LEU A 131 5.65 -3.99 9.85
N VAL A 132 4.66 -4.68 10.41
CA VAL A 132 3.80 -5.64 9.70
C VAL A 132 2.39 -5.07 9.59
N VAL A 133 1.82 -5.12 8.39
CA VAL A 133 0.40 -4.90 8.10
C VAL A 133 -0.17 -6.24 7.67
N SER A 134 -1.20 -6.74 8.34
CA SER A 134 -1.76 -8.07 8.03
C SER A 134 -3.28 -8.05 7.98
N ASP A 135 -3.85 -8.69 6.97
CA ASP A 135 -5.26 -9.07 7.04
C ASP A 135 -5.52 -10.03 8.21
N VAL A 136 -6.72 -9.93 8.79
CA VAL A 136 -7.16 -10.84 9.88
C VAL A 136 -7.66 -12.15 9.33
N GLU A 137 -8.44 -12.12 8.26
CA GLU A 137 -9.15 -13.27 7.72
C GLU A 137 -8.39 -13.92 6.57
N MET A 138 -7.39 -14.74 6.90
CA MET A 138 -6.63 -15.49 5.90
C MET A 138 -6.81 -17.00 6.10
N PRO A 139 -6.75 -17.81 5.00
CA PRO A 139 -6.79 -19.28 5.08
C PRO A 139 -5.59 -19.84 5.86
N ARG A 140 -5.78 -20.96 6.54
CA ARG A 140 -4.78 -21.72 7.29
C ARG A 140 -4.27 -21.03 8.55
N MET A 141 -3.68 -19.84 8.43
CA MET A 141 -3.18 -19.05 9.55
C MET A 141 -3.75 -17.63 9.43
N SER A 142 -4.59 -17.24 10.36
CA SER A 142 -5.16 -15.90 10.46
C SER A 142 -4.12 -14.86 10.88
N GLY A 143 -4.41 -13.58 10.63
CA GLY A 143 -3.57 -12.47 11.12
C GLY A 143 -3.43 -12.43 12.63
N LEU A 144 -4.45 -12.89 13.36
CA LEU A 144 -4.37 -13.03 14.83
C LEU A 144 -3.34 -14.09 15.25
N GLU A 145 -3.32 -15.22 14.55
CA GLU A 145 -2.34 -16.30 14.82
C GLU A 145 -0.94 -15.89 14.40
N LEU A 146 -0.81 -15.18 13.27
CA LEU A 146 0.44 -14.57 12.83
C LEU A 146 0.97 -13.61 13.90
N THR A 147 0.13 -12.71 14.42
CA THR A 147 0.50 -11.77 15.48
C THR A 147 1.02 -12.49 16.72
N ARG A 148 0.30 -13.52 17.19
CA ARG A 148 0.75 -14.35 18.35
C ARG A 148 2.09 -15.01 18.06
N ALA A 149 2.28 -15.55 16.85
CA ALA A 149 3.54 -16.18 16.45
C ALA A 149 4.71 -15.18 16.43
N LEU A 150 4.47 -13.92 16.03
CA LEU A 150 5.45 -12.84 16.08
C LEU A 150 5.81 -12.49 17.53
N ARG A 151 4.82 -12.35 18.42
CA ARG A 151 5.03 -12.04 19.84
C ARG A 151 5.77 -13.14 20.62
N ALA A 152 5.60 -14.39 20.17
CA ALA A 152 6.30 -15.54 20.77
C ALA A 152 7.80 -15.62 20.41
N ARG A 153 8.26 -14.90 19.37
CA ARG A 153 9.64 -14.99 18.89
C ARG A 153 10.46 -13.78 19.36
N PRO A 154 11.65 -13.97 19.98
CA PRO A 154 12.47 -12.86 20.50
C PRO A 154 12.82 -11.79 19.45
N ARG A 155 13.03 -12.19 18.18
CA ARG A 155 13.40 -11.27 17.09
C ARG A 155 12.26 -10.35 16.63
N THR A 156 11.01 -10.80 16.78
CA THR A 156 9.84 -10.10 16.20
C THR A 156 8.82 -9.67 17.27
N ARG A 157 9.05 -9.96 18.54
CA ARG A 157 8.09 -9.65 19.62
C ARG A 157 7.81 -8.15 19.78
N ALA A 158 8.78 -7.30 19.46
CA ALA A 158 8.67 -5.84 19.52
C ALA A 158 8.33 -5.21 18.17
N LEU A 159 8.15 -6.02 17.10
CA LEU A 159 7.83 -5.53 15.78
C LEU A 159 6.38 -5.01 15.77
N PRO A 160 6.11 -3.74 15.41
CA PRO A 160 4.77 -3.21 15.33
C PRO A 160 3.89 -4.00 14.35
N VAL A 161 2.65 -4.30 14.74
CA VAL A 161 1.68 -5.05 13.93
C VAL A 161 0.38 -4.28 13.83
N VAL A 162 -0.01 -3.97 12.60
CA VAL A 162 -1.32 -3.40 12.25
C VAL A 162 -2.18 -4.50 11.65
N LEU A 163 -3.35 -4.75 12.22
CA LEU A 163 -4.34 -5.67 11.66
C LEU A 163 -5.37 -4.91 10.83
N LEU A 164 -5.59 -5.37 9.61
CA LEU A 164 -6.64 -4.90 8.72
C LEU A 164 -7.75 -5.97 8.65
N THR A 165 -9.02 -5.55 8.62
CA THR A 165 -10.13 -6.49 8.60
C THR A 165 -11.38 -5.93 7.97
N ALA A 166 -12.20 -6.79 7.38
CA ALA A 166 -13.57 -6.44 6.99
C ALA A 166 -14.54 -6.39 8.19
N LEU A 167 -14.14 -6.94 9.35
CA LEU A 167 -14.98 -7.04 10.55
C LEU A 167 -14.90 -5.77 11.39
N SER A 168 -16.05 -5.13 11.64
CA SER A 168 -16.15 -3.88 12.40
C SER A 168 -16.64 -4.06 13.85
N ARG A 169 -16.76 -5.31 14.35
CA ARG A 169 -17.29 -5.58 15.69
C ARG A 169 -16.23 -5.30 16.75
N GLU A 170 -16.66 -4.71 17.86
CA GLU A 170 -15.78 -4.41 19.00
C GLU A 170 -15.12 -5.67 19.60
N GLU A 171 -15.82 -6.81 19.55
CA GLU A 171 -15.25 -8.10 19.96
C GLU A 171 -14.04 -8.53 19.12
N ASP A 172 -14.08 -8.27 17.80
CA ASP A 172 -13.00 -8.65 16.90
C ASP A 172 -11.79 -7.71 17.07
N ARG A 173 -12.05 -6.43 17.30
CA ARG A 173 -11.02 -5.47 17.69
C ARG A 173 -10.32 -5.88 18.99
N ARG A 174 -11.10 -6.28 19.98
CA ARG A 174 -10.54 -6.75 21.26
C ARG A 174 -9.67 -7.99 21.09
N LYS A 175 -10.11 -8.97 20.27
CA LYS A 175 -9.30 -10.16 19.94
C LYS A 175 -7.98 -9.79 19.27
N GLY A 176 -7.98 -8.77 18.39
CA GLY A 176 -6.78 -8.26 17.76
C GLY A 176 -5.77 -7.71 18.75
N LEU A 177 -6.23 -6.85 19.65
CA LEU A 177 -5.41 -6.28 20.72
C LEU A 177 -4.93 -7.36 21.71
N ASP A 178 -5.81 -8.30 22.09
CA ASP A 178 -5.46 -9.44 22.96
C ASP A 178 -4.43 -10.39 22.30
N ALA A 179 -4.38 -10.44 20.98
CA ALA A 179 -3.34 -11.16 20.23
C ALA A 179 -1.99 -10.43 20.23
N GLY A 180 -1.97 -9.17 20.66
CA GLY A 180 -0.78 -8.33 20.74
C GLY A 180 -0.57 -7.43 19.53
N ALA A 181 -1.61 -7.12 18.75
CA ALA A 181 -1.53 -6.10 17.70
C ALA A 181 -1.46 -4.69 18.32
N ASP A 182 -0.71 -3.81 17.70
CA ASP A 182 -0.54 -2.41 18.13
C ASP A 182 -1.65 -1.52 17.57
N ALA A 183 -2.24 -1.91 16.41
CA ALA A 183 -3.38 -1.24 15.83
C ALA A 183 -4.32 -2.23 15.13
N TYR A 184 -5.60 -1.82 15.00
CA TYR A 184 -6.65 -2.59 14.36
C TYR A 184 -7.52 -1.64 13.53
N LEU A 185 -7.54 -1.80 12.20
CA LEU A 185 -8.23 -0.95 11.26
C LEU A 185 -9.29 -1.74 10.48
N VAL A 186 -10.40 -1.09 10.14
CA VAL A 186 -11.51 -1.72 9.42
C VAL A 186 -11.46 -1.39 7.94
N LYS A 187 -11.34 -2.39 7.08
CA LYS A 187 -11.24 -2.25 5.62
C LYS A 187 -12.48 -1.57 4.97
N ASN A 188 -13.68 -1.71 5.55
CA ASN A 188 -14.92 -1.12 4.99
C ASN A 188 -14.96 0.42 5.04
N ALA A 189 -14.14 1.02 5.89
CA ALA A 189 -13.90 2.44 5.96
C ALA A 189 -12.47 2.75 5.49
N PHE A 190 -11.89 1.93 4.60
CA PHE A 190 -10.48 1.99 4.23
C PHE A 190 -10.11 3.43 3.83
N ASP A 191 -9.83 4.22 4.85
CA ASP A 191 -9.23 5.52 4.70
C ASP A 191 -7.73 5.28 4.61
N GLN A 192 -7.20 5.41 3.37
CA GLN A 192 -5.76 5.32 3.12
C GLN A 192 -4.99 6.26 4.05
N THR A 193 -5.61 7.39 4.43
CA THR A 193 -5.05 8.35 5.37
C THR A 193 -4.89 7.72 6.75
N GLU A 194 -5.92 7.00 7.23
CA GLU A 194 -5.88 6.34 8.54
C GLU A 194 -4.77 5.27 8.59
N LEU A 195 -4.61 4.45 7.54
CA LEU A 195 -3.51 3.48 7.47
C LEU A 195 -2.16 4.17 7.52
N LEU A 196 -1.97 5.22 6.70
CA LEU A 196 -0.70 5.95 6.62
C LEU A 196 -0.37 6.68 7.94
N GLU A 197 -1.37 7.26 8.59
CA GLU A 197 -1.19 7.91 9.90
C GLU A 197 -0.80 6.91 10.99
N VAL A 198 -1.46 5.76 11.04
CA VAL A 198 -1.15 4.70 12.02
C VAL A 198 0.24 4.14 11.78
N VAL A 199 0.59 3.83 10.53
CA VAL A 199 1.93 3.33 10.17
C VAL A 199 3.00 4.36 10.54
N ALA A 200 2.81 5.64 10.19
CA ALA A 200 3.74 6.71 10.52
C ALA A 200 3.91 6.88 12.03
N SER A 201 2.81 6.82 12.80
CA SER A 201 2.84 6.91 14.25
C SER A 201 3.64 5.78 14.88
N LEU A 202 3.38 4.53 14.48
CA LEU A 202 4.07 3.35 15.04
C LEU A 202 5.55 3.27 14.67
N LEU A 203 5.95 3.87 13.54
CA LEU A 203 7.35 3.96 13.14
C LEU A 203 8.11 5.11 13.79
N SER A 204 7.38 6.18 14.20
CA SER A 204 7.98 7.36 14.82
C SER A 204 8.19 7.23 16.33
N ASP A 205 7.45 6.33 16.96
CA ASP A 205 7.52 6.06 18.41
C ASP A 205 8.03 4.61 18.61
N PRO A 206 9.37 4.39 18.59
CA PRO A 206 9.89 3.08 18.90
C PRO A 206 9.52 2.77 20.36
N LEU A 207 8.67 1.78 20.54
CA LEU A 207 8.27 1.24 21.85
C LEU A 207 9.55 0.93 22.67
N ASP A 208 9.79 1.76 23.69
CA ASP A 208 10.85 1.56 24.71
C ASP A 208 10.69 0.20 25.44
#